data_2af7f0377c7e0c8e41e268301a996cc1
#
_entry.id   2af7f0377c7e0c8e41e268301a996cc1
#
_cell.length_a   1.000
_cell.length_b   1.000
_cell.length_c   1.000
_cell.angle_alpha   90.00
_cell.angle_beta   90.00
_cell.angle_gamma   90.00
#
_symmetry.space_group_name_H-M   'P 1'
#
loop_
_entity.id
_entity.type
_entity.pdbx_description
1 polymer ?
#
loop_
_entity_poly.entity_id
_entity_poly.type
_entity_poly.pdbx_seq_one_letter_code
_entity_poly.pdbx_strand_id
1 'polypeptide(L)'
;MRTKSSIRNLTAAFLGQLLGIAISFISRKIFIGVLDEEYLGINALFTNILSMLSIMELGVGPAIVFCLYKPLAEDNQAQILALMKLFRRLYCLIGCGILAAGIGISFFLPVFLKEAPDIPQLQLIFILFVANSAVSYFFSYKRSMIIADQRRYIATIYRYTAYFLLNAAQCAILIWTGNYIQYLLIQFLATFLENLLVSKKAERLYPYLKEKTTEKLDAKTIKSISQNVGAMFFHKLGGIFVNSTDNIILSKFIGIGAVGLYSNYELVLSALSKVIYQIFEAFTASIGNMGATENSEKSRKIFYVLQFLDAWIFGVSSICLWILFNPFIEVFFGKNMLLGRGTVGVIVAKYYLTGMRKA
;
A
#
# COMPACT_ATOMS: atom_id res chain seq x y z
N MET A 1 -17.97 -17.28 -16.74
CA MET A 1 -17.88 -15.93 -16.12
C MET A 1 -16.58 -15.67 -15.38
N ARG A 2 -16.05 -16.61 -14.59
CA ARG A 2 -14.83 -16.43 -13.77
C ARG A 2 -13.57 -16.05 -14.57
N THR A 3 -13.28 -16.71 -15.70
CA THR A 3 -12.12 -16.44 -16.56
C THR A 3 -12.14 -15.00 -17.13
N LYS A 4 -13.32 -14.52 -17.56
CA LYS A 4 -13.46 -13.14 -18.09
C LYS A 4 -13.20 -12.07 -17.02
N SER A 5 -13.65 -12.31 -15.78
CA SER A 5 -13.34 -11.41 -14.65
C SER A 5 -11.86 -11.44 -14.28
N SER A 6 -11.22 -12.63 -14.31
CA SER A 6 -9.78 -12.75 -14.05
C SER A 6 -8.94 -11.98 -15.07
N ILE A 7 -9.23 -12.12 -16.37
CA ILE A 7 -8.53 -11.38 -17.42
C ILE A 7 -8.72 -9.86 -17.22
N ARG A 8 -9.93 -9.38 -16.96
CA ARG A 8 -10.20 -7.96 -16.69
C ARG A 8 -9.44 -7.46 -15.44
N ASN A 9 -9.41 -8.26 -14.37
CA ASN A 9 -8.67 -7.92 -13.16
C ASN A 9 -7.17 -7.76 -13.45
N LEU A 10 -6.57 -8.72 -14.19
CA LEU A 10 -5.14 -8.69 -14.55
C LEU A 10 -4.83 -7.49 -15.47
N THR A 11 -5.62 -7.29 -16.53
CA THR A 11 -5.38 -6.18 -17.48
C THR A 11 -5.49 -4.83 -16.78
N ALA A 12 -6.53 -4.61 -15.97
CA ALA A 12 -6.71 -3.36 -15.23
C ALA A 12 -5.59 -3.13 -14.21
N ALA A 13 -5.12 -4.18 -13.54
CA ALA A 13 -4.01 -4.08 -12.60
C ALA A 13 -2.70 -3.75 -13.32
N PHE A 14 -2.38 -4.44 -14.41
CA PHE A 14 -1.11 -4.25 -15.14
C PHE A 14 -1.03 -2.87 -15.81
N LEU A 15 -2.04 -2.49 -16.58
CA LEU A 15 -2.07 -1.16 -17.23
C LEU A 15 -2.05 -0.03 -16.20
N GLY A 16 -2.89 -0.14 -15.15
CA GLY A 16 -2.91 0.84 -14.07
C GLY A 16 -1.56 0.95 -13.35
N GLN A 17 -0.87 -0.17 -13.14
CA GLN A 17 0.45 -0.22 -12.53
C GLN A 17 1.51 0.51 -13.37
N LEU A 18 1.61 0.22 -14.68
CA LEU A 18 2.59 0.86 -15.56
C LEU A 18 2.36 2.37 -15.65
N LEU A 19 1.12 2.79 -15.89
CA LEU A 19 0.75 4.21 -15.92
C LEU A 19 1.01 4.87 -14.56
N GLY A 20 0.69 4.17 -13.46
CA GLY A 20 0.93 4.65 -12.11
C GLY A 20 2.41 4.88 -11.82
N ILE A 21 3.30 4.01 -12.28
CA ILE A 21 4.75 4.18 -12.17
C ILE A 21 5.19 5.44 -12.93
N ALA A 22 4.80 5.58 -14.20
CA ALA A 22 5.18 6.75 -15.02
C ALA A 22 4.75 8.06 -14.35
N ILE A 23 3.50 8.14 -13.87
CA ILE A 23 2.98 9.33 -13.17
C ILE A 23 3.73 9.58 -11.86
N SER A 24 4.08 8.55 -11.10
CA SER A 24 4.82 8.74 -9.84
C SER A 24 6.19 9.38 -10.07
N PHE A 25 6.89 9.05 -11.16
CA PHE A 25 8.15 9.70 -11.52
C PHE A 25 7.96 11.15 -11.95
N ILE A 26 6.94 11.43 -12.79
CA ILE A 26 6.62 12.80 -13.22
C ILE A 26 6.26 13.68 -12.01
N SER A 27 5.33 13.20 -11.18
CA SER A 27 4.91 13.93 -9.98
C SER A 27 6.07 14.15 -8.99
N ARG A 28 6.96 13.16 -8.84
CA ARG A 28 8.15 13.27 -8.00
C ARG A 28 9.10 14.36 -8.53
N LYS A 29 9.32 14.41 -9.84
CA LYS A 29 10.17 15.43 -10.47
C LYS A 29 9.62 16.85 -10.26
N ILE A 30 8.30 17.02 -10.42
CA ILE A 30 7.64 18.31 -10.16
C ILE A 30 7.75 18.66 -8.67
N PHE A 31 7.53 17.71 -7.79
CA PHE A 31 7.61 17.91 -6.35
C PHE A 31 9.00 18.42 -5.92
N ILE A 32 10.07 17.77 -6.38
CA ILE A 32 11.46 18.18 -6.09
C ILE A 32 11.78 19.56 -6.70
N GLY A 33 11.21 19.88 -7.85
CA GLY A 33 11.41 21.18 -8.52
C GLY A 33 10.75 22.36 -7.82
N VAL A 34 9.80 22.13 -6.90
CA VAL A 34 9.04 23.17 -6.21
C VAL A 34 9.31 23.18 -4.70
N LEU A 35 9.52 22.00 -4.10
CA LEU A 35 9.77 21.82 -2.68
C LEU A 35 11.13 21.17 -2.45
N ASP A 36 11.72 21.42 -1.30
CA ASP A 36 13.04 20.90 -0.93
C ASP A 36 12.99 19.40 -0.56
N GLU A 37 14.17 18.76 -0.43
CA GLU A 37 14.33 17.38 -0.02
C GLU A 37 13.78 17.10 1.39
N GLU A 38 13.70 18.08 2.27
CA GLU A 38 13.11 17.93 3.60
C GLU A 38 11.62 17.59 3.53
N TYR A 39 10.87 18.20 2.60
CA TYR A 39 9.46 17.83 2.38
C TYR A 39 9.29 16.40 1.87
N LEU A 40 10.23 15.91 1.05
CA LEU A 40 10.26 14.49 0.66
C LEU A 40 10.52 13.60 1.87
N GLY A 41 11.46 14.01 2.71
CA GLY A 41 11.80 13.31 3.95
C GLY A 41 10.61 13.20 4.88
N ILE A 42 9.91 14.32 5.12
CA ILE A 42 8.67 14.33 5.93
C ILE A 42 7.59 13.45 5.33
N ASN A 43 7.37 13.50 4.02
CA ASN A 43 6.40 12.65 3.34
C ASN A 43 6.72 11.15 3.56
N ALA A 44 7.97 10.75 3.39
CA ALA A 44 8.42 9.37 3.58
C ALA A 44 8.34 8.95 5.06
N LEU A 45 8.81 9.77 5.99
CA LEU A 45 8.75 9.52 7.43
C LEU A 45 7.30 9.33 7.90
N PHE A 46 6.42 10.27 7.57
CA PHE A 46 5.02 10.22 7.99
C PHE A 46 4.28 9.04 7.37
N THR A 47 4.57 8.71 6.12
CA THR A 47 4.04 7.51 5.48
C THR A 47 4.47 6.23 6.23
N ASN A 48 5.71 6.16 6.70
CA ASN A 48 6.19 5.01 7.47
C ASN A 48 5.58 4.94 8.87
N ILE A 49 5.44 6.07 9.57
CA ILE A 49 4.74 6.13 10.86
C ILE A 49 3.29 5.65 10.68
N LEU A 50 2.59 6.10 9.63
CA LEU A 50 1.23 5.64 9.34
C LEU A 50 1.17 4.16 8.95
N SER A 51 2.18 3.64 8.24
CA SER A 51 2.30 2.21 7.96
C SER A 51 2.42 1.38 9.23
N MET A 52 3.14 1.88 10.25
CA MET A 52 3.16 1.26 11.57
C MET A 52 1.79 1.33 12.26
N LEU A 53 1.11 2.48 12.22
CA LEU A 53 -0.26 2.59 12.76
C LEU A 53 -1.24 1.65 12.05
N SER A 54 -1.00 1.28 10.80
CA SER A 54 -1.82 0.31 10.06
C SER A 54 -1.80 -1.11 10.66
N ILE A 55 -0.92 -1.39 11.64
CA ILE A 55 -0.97 -2.60 12.47
C ILE A 55 -2.35 -2.74 13.11
N MET A 56 -3.01 -1.64 13.44
CA MET A 56 -4.36 -1.64 14.02
C MET A 56 -5.42 -2.30 13.12
N GLU A 57 -5.20 -2.39 11.82
CA GLU A 57 -6.06 -3.13 10.89
C GLU A 57 -5.93 -4.66 11.03
N LEU A 58 -4.80 -5.16 11.56
CA LEU A 58 -4.56 -6.54 12.00
C LEU A 58 -4.98 -7.65 11.00
N GLY A 59 -4.91 -7.38 9.69
CA GLY A 59 -5.35 -8.36 8.68
C GLY A 59 -6.88 -8.52 8.59
N VAL A 60 -7.66 -7.61 9.20
CA VAL A 60 -9.12 -7.61 9.15
C VAL A 60 -9.64 -7.61 7.71
N GLY A 61 -9.02 -6.83 6.80
CA GLY A 61 -9.43 -6.75 5.40
C GLY A 61 -9.46 -8.11 4.67
N PRO A 62 -8.34 -8.84 4.59
CA PRO A 62 -8.32 -10.19 3.99
C PRO A 62 -9.24 -11.19 4.68
N ALA A 63 -9.33 -11.16 6.02
CA ALA A 63 -10.23 -12.05 6.77
C ALA A 63 -11.70 -11.83 6.40
N ILE A 64 -12.10 -10.58 6.20
CA ILE A 64 -13.44 -10.19 5.74
C ILE A 64 -13.74 -10.78 4.37
N VAL A 65 -12.85 -10.56 3.41
CA VAL A 65 -13.03 -11.06 2.04
C VAL A 65 -13.18 -12.57 2.06
N PHE A 66 -12.35 -13.26 2.85
CA PHE A 66 -12.45 -14.72 3.00
C PHE A 66 -13.81 -15.18 3.57
N CYS A 67 -14.31 -14.52 4.62
CA CYS A 67 -15.58 -14.86 5.23
C CYS A 67 -16.78 -14.59 4.33
N LEU A 68 -16.68 -13.68 3.37
CA LEU A 68 -17.73 -13.36 2.42
C LEU A 68 -17.87 -14.39 1.28
N TYR A 69 -16.83 -15.19 0.97
CA TYR A 69 -16.88 -16.11 -0.16
C TYR A 69 -18.01 -17.14 -0.07
N LYS A 70 -18.19 -17.77 1.10
CA LYS A 70 -19.23 -18.80 1.28
C LYS A 70 -20.63 -18.22 1.19
N PRO A 71 -21.01 -17.16 1.98
CA PRO A 71 -22.32 -16.54 1.87
C PRO A 71 -22.65 -16.01 0.46
N LEU A 72 -21.64 -15.50 -0.26
CA LEU A 72 -21.81 -15.06 -1.65
C LEU A 72 -22.08 -16.21 -2.59
N ALA A 73 -21.45 -17.37 -2.40
CA ALA A 73 -21.68 -18.57 -3.21
C ALA A 73 -23.05 -19.19 -2.95
N GLU A 74 -23.57 -19.05 -1.73
CA GLU A 74 -24.88 -19.57 -1.28
C GLU A 74 -26.01 -18.54 -1.46
N ASP A 75 -25.72 -17.33 -1.98
CA ASP A 75 -26.65 -16.18 -2.09
C ASP A 75 -27.37 -15.83 -0.78
N ASN A 76 -26.69 -16.05 0.35
CA ASN A 76 -27.23 -15.79 1.69
C ASN A 76 -27.06 -14.32 2.08
N GLN A 77 -28.00 -13.49 1.61
CA GLN A 77 -27.97 -12.02 1.83
C GLN A 77 -28.02 -11.66 3.31
N ALA A 78 -28.77 -12.40 4.13
CA ALA A 78 -28.90 -12.14 5.56
C ALA A 78 -27.55 -12.28 6.29
N GLN A 79 -26.79 -13.35 5.99
CA GLN A 79 -25.45 -13.56 6.54
C GLN A 79 -24.44 -12.54 5.99
N ILE A 80 -24.54 -12.16 4.71
CA ILE A 80 -23.71 -11.08 4.15
C ILE A 80 -23.94 -9.77 4.89
N LEU A 81 -25.19 -9.39 5.13
CA LEU A 81 -25.55 -8.18 5.87
C LEU A 81 -25.02 -8.20 7.31
N ALA A 82 -25.13 -9.33 8.01
CA ALA A 82 -24.61 -9.47 9.37
C ALA A 82 -23.08 -9.32 9.42
N LEU A 83 -22.35 -9.92 8.47
CA LEU A 83 -20.90 -9.74 8.32
C LEU A 83 -20.54 -8.30 8.00
N MET A 84 -21.21 -7.67 7.05
CA MET A 84 -20.93 -6.28 6.64
C MET A 84 -21.19 -5.28 7.79
N LYS A 85 -22.19 -5.55 8.65
CA LYS A 85 -22.43 -4.75 9.86
C LYS A 85 -21.30 -4.89 10.89
N LEU A 86 -20.80 -6.11 11.11
CA LEU A 86 -19.62 -6.34 11.97
C LEU A 86 -18.41 -5.58 11.42
N PHE A 87 -18.14 -5.71 10.13
CA PHE A 87 -16.99 -5.11 9.48
C PHE A 87 -17.04 -3.58 9.49
N ARG A 88 -18.20 -3.00 9.26
CA ARG A 88 -18.38 -1.54 9.42
C ARG A 88 -17.96 -1.08 10.81
N ARG A 89 -18.39 -1.82 11.86
CA ARG A 89 -18.00 -1.47 13.24
C ARG A 89 -16.51 -1.58 13.48
N LEU A 90 -15.90 -2.69 13.03
CA LEU A 90 -14.44 -2.90 13.15
C LEU A 90 -13.65 -1.80 12.43
N TYR A 91 -14.00 -1.48 11.19
CA TYR A 91 -13.31 -0.43 10.44
C TYR A 91 -13.53 0.97 11.02
N CYS A 92 -14.70 1.27 11.58
CA CYS A 92 -14.91 2.52 12.31
C CYS A 92 -14.02 2.58 13.56
N LEU A 93 -13.92 1.49 14.33
CA LEU A 93 -13.02 1.42 15.49
C LEU A 93 -11.56 1.60 15.11
N ILE A 94 -11.11 0.94 14.03
CA ILE A 94 -9.75 1.07 13.50
C ILE A 94 -9.49 2.52 13.07
N GLY A 95 -10.39 3.12 12.29
CA GLY A 95 -10.25 4.51 11.83
C GLY A 95 -10.17 5.51 12.99
N CYS A 96 -11.07 5.37 13.99
CA CYS A 96 -11.02 6.19 15.21
C CYS A 96 -9.74 5.94 16.02
N GLY A 97 -9.30 4.69 16.13
CA GLY A 97 -8.05 4.33 16.81
C GLY A 97 -6.82 4.95 16.14
N ILE A 98 -6.75 4.91 14.79
CA ILE A 98 -5.68 5.56 14.02
C ILE A 98 -5.70 7.07 14.22
N LEU A 99 -6.86 7.71 14.22
CA LEU A 99 -6.99 9.14 14.53
C LEU A 99 -6.48 9.45 15.93
N ALA A 100 -6.95 8.74 16.94
CA ALA A 100 -6.56 8.97 18.33
C ALA A 100 -5.05 8.74 18.54
N ALA A 101 -4.52 7.63 18.06
CA ALA A 101 -3.09 7.31 18.15
C ALA A 101 -2.23 8.32 17.35
N GLY A 102 -2.67 8.70 16.13
CA GLY A 102 -1.99 9.69 15.31
C GLY A 102 -1.96 11.07 15.96
N ILE A 103 -3.07 11.53 16.53
CA ILE A 103 -3.10 12.78 17.31
C ILE A 103 -2.14 12.67 18.50
N GLY A 104 -2.15 11.55 19.23
CA GLY A 104 -1.19 11.31 20.31
C GLY A 104 0.27 11.41 19.85
N ILE A 105 0.63 10.75 18.75
CA ILE A 105 1.98 10.78 18.16
C ILE A 105 2.36 12.19 17.70
N SER A 106 1.41 13.02 17.27
CA SER A 106 1.69 14.37 16.80
C SER A 106 2.40 15.25 17.86
N PHE A 107 2.17 14.99 19.14
CA PHE A 107 2.88 15.67 20.23
C PHE A 107 4.30 15.16 20.45
N PHE A 108 4.61 13.97 19.95
CA PHE A 108 5.93 13.32 20.08
C PHE A 108 6.73 13.35 18.79
N LEU A 109 6.34 14.12 17.78
CA LEU A 109 7.06 14.22 16.50
C LEU A 109 8.55 14.52 16.66
N PRO A 110 9.00 15.41 17.60
CA PRO A 110 10.42 15.69 17.80
C PRO A 110 11.25 14.45 18.20
N VAL A 111 10.62 13.41 18.75
CA VAL A 111 11.32 12.16 19.09
C VAL A 111 11.81 11.43 17.85
N PHE A 112 11.11 11.55 16.72
CA PHE A 112 11.43 10.91 15.46
C PHE A 112 12.40 11.71 14.59
N LEU A 113 12.69 12.94 14.96
CA LEU A 113 13.54 13.86 14.23
C LEU A 113 14.87 14.06 14.97
N LYS A 114 15.97 14.23 14.24
CA LYS A 114 17.27 14.59 14.79
C LYS A 114 17.28 16.07 15.18
N GLU A 115 16.80 16.90 14.27
CA GLU A 115 16.66 18.35 14.40
C GLU A 115 15.29 18.76 13.87
N ALA A 116 14.75 19.87 14.37
CA ALA A 116 13.50 20.40 13.85
C ALA A 116 13.72 20.91 12.41
N PRO A 117 13.00 20.37 11.42
CA PRO A 117 13.10 20.87 10.04
C PRO A 117 12.50 22.27 9.96
N ASP A 118 13.00 23.09 9.03
CA ASP A 118 12.43 24.40 8.74
C ASP A 118 11.14 24.30 7.90
N ILE A 119 10.21 23.51 8.40
CA ILE A 119 8.91 23.29 7.75
C ILE A 119 7.82 23.87 8.64
N PRO A 120 7.12 24.91 8.17
CA PRO A 120 6.06 25.52 8.95
C PRO A 120 4.89 24.56 9.16
N GLN A 121 4.27 24.63 10.34
CA GLN A 121 3.06 23.88 10.68
C GLN A 121 3.23 22.34 10.56
N LEU A 122 4.40 21.80 10.91
CA LEU A 122 4.72 20.37 10.82
C LEU A 122 3.67 19.46 11.47
N GLN A 123 3.14 19.88 12.62
CA GLN A 123 2.09 19.13 13.33
C GLN A 123 0.80 19.07 12.53
N LEU A 124 0.39 20.18 11.88
CA LEU A 124 -0.80 20.20 11.02
C LEU A 124 -0.61 19.27 9.81
N ILE A 125 0.58 19.30 9.20
CA ILE A 125 0.95 18.41 8.09
C ILE A 125 0.77 16.95 8.53
N PHE A 126 1.30 16.57 9.69
CA PHE A 126 1.13 15.20 10.20
C PHE A 126 -0.32 14.83 10.45
N ILE A 127 -1.11 15.73 11.04
CA ILE A 127 -2.55 15.51 11.27
C ILE A 127 -3.30 15.31 9.95
N LEU A 128 -2.96 16.03 8.88
CA LEU A 128 -3.54 15.80 7.54
C LEU A 128 -3.20 14.40 6.99
N PHE A 129 -1.99 13.92 7.21
CA PHE A 129 -1.62 12.54 6.87
C PHE A 129 -2.44 11.51 7.66
N VAL A 130 -2.58 11.71 8.96
CA VAL A 130 -3.40 10.84 9.84
C VAL A 130 -4.86 10.84 9.40
N ALA A 131 -5.44 12.03 9.13
CA ALA A 131 -6.81 12.18 8.67
C ALA A 131 -7.04 11.49 7.31
N ASN A 132 -6.11 11.65 6.36
CA ASN A 132 -6.14 10.98 5.07
C ASN A 132 -6.11 9.45 5.20
N SER A 133 -5.27 8.93 6.10
CA SER A 133 -5.22 7.50 6.40
C SER A 133 -6.54 7.02 7.02
N ALA A 134 -7.01 7.67 8.06
CA ALA A 134 -8.21 7.28 8.81
C ALA A 134 -9.48 7.31 7.95
N VAL A 135 -9.63 8.32 7.10
CA VAL A 135 -10.81 8.45 6.22
C VAL A 135 -10.97 7.26 5.28
N SER A 136 -9.86 6.66 4.85
CA SER A 136 -9.90 5.48 3.98
C SER A 136 -10.56 4.28 4.67
N TYR A 137 -10.43 4.14 5.98
CA TYR A 137 -10.99 3.01 6.74
C TYR A 137 -12.52 3.07 6.85
N PHE A 138 -13.11 4.25 7.00
CA PHE A 138 -14.57 4.36 7.16
C PHE A 138 -15.39 3.81 5.99
N PHE A 139 -14.80 3.70 4.80
CA PHE A 139 -15.46 3.21 3.59
C PHE A 139 -14.94 1.86 3.08
N SER A 140 -13.81 1.36 3.59
CA SER A 140 -13.11 0.18 3.07
C SER A 140 -13.93 -1.10 3.11
N TYR A 141 -14.82 -1.27 4.09
CA TYR A 141 -15.66 -2.47 4.22
C TYR A 141 -16.54 -2.74 2.98
N LYS A 142 -17.07 -1.70 2.31
CA LYS A 142 -17.87 -1.86 1.08
C LYS A 142 -17.02 -2.24 -0.13
N ARG A 143 -15.78 -1.77 -0.19
CA ARG A 143 -14.80 -2.18 -1.21
C ARG A 143 -14.52 -3.68 -1.12
N SER A 144 -14.42 -4.21 0.10
CA SER A 144 -14.18 -5.65 0.35
C SER A 144 -15.28 -6.54 -0.24
N MET A 145 -16.54 -6.07 -0.27
CA MET A 145 -17.64 -6.76 -0.92
C MET A 145 -17.43 -6.92 -2.42
N ILE A 146 -17.02 -5.85 -3.12
CA ILE A 146 -16.72 -5.88 -4.56
C ILE A 146 -15.55 -6.85 -4.86
N ILE A 147 -14.56 -6.89 -3.96
CA ILE A 147 -13.39 -7.78 -4.09
C ILE A 147 -13.80 -9.24 -3.87
N ALA A 148 -14.62 -9.52 -2.86
CA ALA A 148 -15.11 -10.86 -2.54
C ALA A 148 -15.97 -11.44 -3.68
N ASP A 149 -16.75 -10.61 -4.37
CA ASP A 149 -17.53 -11.01 -5.56
C ASP A 149 -16.68 -11.09 -6.85
N GLN A 150 -15.36 -11.19 -6.73
CA GLN A 150 -14.41 -11.31 -7.86
C GLN A 150 -14.47 -10.18 -8.89
N ARG A 151 -15.06 -9.02 -8.53
CA ARG A 151 -15.16 -7.82 -9.38
C ARG A 151 -14.10 -6.78 -9.01
N ARG A 152 -12.93 -7.22 -8.55
CA ARG A 152 -11.81 -6.36 -8.11
C ARG A 152 -11.43 -5.28 -9.16
N TYR A 153 -11.60 -5.59 -10.46
CA TYR A 153 -11.33 -4.63 -11.54
C TYR A 153 -12.10 -3.31 -11.38
N ILE A 154 -13.32 -3.34 -10.82
CA ILE A 154 -14.12 -2.12 -10.57
C ILE A 154 -13.39 -1.23 -9.57
N ALA A 155 -13.01 -1.77 -8.40
CA ALA A 155 -12.27 -1.02 -7.39
C ALA A 155 -10.91 -0.54 -7.93
N THR A 156 -10.25 -1.33 -8.78
CA THR A 156 -8.97 -1.00 -9.43
C THR A 156 -9.11 0.19 -10.39
N ILE A 157 -10.15 0.21 -11.23
CA ILE A 157 -10.41 1.32 -12.15
C ILE A 157 -10.66 2.62 -11.37
N TYR A 158 -11.55 2.61 -10.37
CA TYR A 158 -11.80 3.80 -9.54
C TYR A 158 -10.53 4.31 -8.87
N ARG A 159 -9.71 3.39 -8.33
CA ARG A 159 -8.44 3.73 -7.68
C ARG A 159 -7.47 4.41 -8.64
N TYR A 160 -7.23 3.86 -9.83
CA TYR A 160 -6.27 4.44 -10.77
C TYR A 160 -6.80 5.74 -11.40
N THR A 161 -8.11 5.83 -11.69
CA THR A 161 -8.71 7.08 -12.16
C THR A 161 -8.55 8.18 -11.11
N ALA A 162 -8.87 7.90 -9.84
CA ALA A 162 -8.68 8.85 -8.75
C ALA A 162 -7.19 9.21 -8.57
N TYR A 163 -6.28 8.23 -8.67
CA TYR A 163 -4.84 8.44 -8.59
C TYR A 163 -4.32 9.39 -9.70
N PHE A 164 -4.79 9.24 -10.92
CA PHE A 164 -4.38 10.09 -12.04
C PHE A 164 -4.90 11.52 -11.87
N LEU A 165 -6.18 11.68 -11.52
CA LEU A 165 -6.78 12.98 -11.26
C LEU A 165 -6.12 13.69 -10.07
N LEU A 166 -5.85 12.94 -9.01
CA LEU A 166 -5.15 13.44 -7.83
C LEU A 166 -3.76 13.98 -8.20
N ASN A 167 -2.93 13.17 -8.88
CA ASN A 167 -1.58 13.60 -9.23
C ASN A 167 -1.60 14.80 -10.17
N ALA A 168 -2.50 14.85 -11.15
CA ALA A 168 -2.66 16.01 -12.02
C ALA A 168 -3.03 17.27 -11.22
N ALA A 169 -4.00 17.17 -10.30
CA ALA A 169 -4.42 18.30 -9.46
C ALA A 169 -3.31 18.71 -8.48
N GLN A 170 -2.61 17.75 -7.88
CA GLN A 170 -1.48 18.02 -6.98
C GLN A 170 -0.31 18.70 -7.70
N CYS A 171 0.05 18.24 -8.90
CA CYS A 171 1.07 18.88 -9.70
C CYS A 171 0.67 20.32 -10.09
N ALA A 172 -0.57 20.52 -10.52
CA ALA A 172 -1.07 21.84 -10.88
C ALA A 172 -1.02 22.81 -9.68
N ILE A 173 -1.58 22.41 -8.52
CA ILE A 173 -1.61 23.30 -7.35
C ILE A 173 -0.20 23.58 -6.83
N LEU A 174 0.70 22.61 -6.90
CA LEU A 174 2.07 22.77 -6.46
C LEU A 174 2.84 23.75 -7.35
N ILE A 175 2.68 23.68 -8.66
CA ILE A 175 3.29 24.62 -9.62
C ILE A 175 2.73 26.04 -9.42
N TRP A 176 1.42 26.19 -9.14
CA TRP A 176 0.81 27.50 -9.01
C TRP A 176 1.04 28.17 -7.67
N THR A 177 1.08 27.40 -6.58
CA THR A 177 1.08 27.95 -5.22
C THR A 177 2.32 27.66 -4.42
N GLY A 178 3.09 26.62 -4.78
CA GLY A 178 4.21 26.10 -3.96
C GLY A 178 3.80 25.62 -2.56
N ASN A 179 2.49 25.50 -2.28
CA ASN A 179 1.98 25.28 -0.92
C ASN A 179 1.72 23.79 -0.65
N TYR A 180 2.54 23.21 0.25
CA TYR A 180 2.45 21.80 0.60
C TYR A 180 1.15 21.42 1.34
N ILE A 181 0.58 22.33 2.13
CA ILE A 181 -0.69 22.08 2.84
C ILE A 181 -1.84 21.94 1.84
N GLN A 182 -1.90 22.78 0.81
CA GLN A 182 -2.89 22.67 -0.24
C GLN A 182 -2.73 21.36 -1.04
N TYR A 183 -1.50 20.95 -1.30
CA TYR A 183 -1.18 19.63 -1.89
C TYR A 183 -1.78 18.49 -1.07
N LEU A 184 -1.63 18.50 0.27
CA LEU A 184 -2.18 17.50 1.17
C LEU A 184 -3.70 17.56 1.29
N LEU A 185 -4.31 18.75 1.27
CA LEU A 185 -5.77 18.92 1.26
C LEU A 185 -6.39 18.29 0.01
N ILE A 186 -5.77 18.48 -1.17
CA ILE A 186 -6.21 17.80 -2.40
C ILE A 186 -6.12 16.29 -2.26
N GLN A 187 -5.05 15.79 -1.64
CA GLN A 187 -4.89 14.35 -1.37
C GLN A 187 -6.03 13.82 -0.48
N PHE A 188 -6.33 14.53 0.60
CA PHE A 188 -7.43 14.17 1.49
C PHE A 188 -8.79 14.15 0.77
N LEU A 189 -9.09 15.20 0.01
CA LEU A 189 -10.34 15.29 -0.76
C LEU A 189 -10.45 14.19 -1.82
N ALA A 190 -9.38 13.91 -2.55
CA ALA A 190 -9.37 12.85 -3.56
C ALA A 190 -9.56 11.46 -2.93
N THR A 191 -8.91 11.19 -1.79
CA THR A 191 -9.09 9.94 -1.04
C THR A 191 -10.52 9.80 -0.54
N PHE A 192 -11.09 10.86 0.00
CA PHE A 192 -12.49 10.88 0.44
C PHE A 192 -13.46 10.60 -0.73
N LEU A 193 -13.30 11.31 -1.84
CA LEU A 193 -14.14 11.16 -3.04
C LEU A 193 -14.02 9.76 -3.65
N GLU A 194 -12.81 9.23 -3.81
CA GLU A 194 -12.59 7.87 -4.31
C GLU A 194 -13.35 6.85 -3.47
N ASN A 195 -13.17 6.90 -2.16
CA ASN A 195 -13.82 5.95 -1.24
C ASN A 195 -15.35 6.11 -1.24
N LEU A 196 -15.85 7.33 -1.32
CA LEU A 196 -17.29 7.60 -1.44
C LEU A 196 -17.87 7.04 -2.75
N LEU A 197 -17.18 7.25 -3.88
CA LEU A 197 -17.61 6.75 -5.19
C LEU A 197 -17.62 5.22 -5.24
N VAL A 198 -16.58 4.56 -4.73
CA VAL A 198 -16.52 3.10 -4.62
C VAL A 198 -17.63 2.58 -3.71
N SER A 199 -17.87 3.24 -2.57
CA SER A 199 -18.95 2.91 -1.65
C SER A 199 -20.34 3.00 -2.33
N LYS A 200 -20.62 4.10 -3.04
CA LYS A 200 -21.87 4.28 -3.81
C LYS A 200 -21.98 3.23 -4.93
N LYS A 201 -20.88 2.87 -5.59
CA LYS A 201 -20.88 1.82 -6.60
C LYS A 201 -21.22 0.47 -6.01
N ALA A 202 -20.67 0.13 -4.82
CA ALA A 202 -21.04 -1.09 -4.11
C ALA A 202 -22.55 -1.13 -3.77
N GLU A 203 -23.12 -0.04 -3.27
CA GLU A 203 -24.56 0.06 -2.97
C GLU A 203 -25.47 -0.07 -4.20
N ARG A 204 -24.98 0.33 -5.38
CA ARG A 204 -25.71 0.14 -6.64
C ARG A 204 -25.62 -1.30 -7.15
N LEU A 205 -24.51 -1.97 -6.91
CA LEU A 205 -24.33 -3.37 -7.30
C LEU A 205 -25.05 -4.34 -6.36
N TYR A 206 -25.13 -3.98 -5.07
CA TYR A 206 -25.72 -4.79 -4.01
C TYR A 206 -26.73 -3.94 -3.22
N PRO A 207 -27.96 -3.69 -3.76
CA PRO A 207 -28.95 -2.81 -3.15
C PRO A 207 -29.34 -3.23 -1.73
N TYR A 208 -29.32 -4.53 -1.43
CA TYR A 208 -29.63 -5.09 -0.12
C TYR A 208 -28.66 -4.62 0.98
N LEU A 209 -27.46 -4.11 0.65
CA LEU A 209 -26.54 -3.57 1.65
C LEU A 209 -27.07 -2.33 2.40
N LYS A 210 -28.17 -1.72 1.93
CA LYS A 210 -28.86 -0.63 2.61
C LYS A 210 -29.88 -1.11 3.63
N GLU A 211 -30.24 -2.39 3.61
CA GLU A 211 -31.23 -2.96 4.49
C GLU A 211 -30.69 -3.13 5.91
N LYS A 212 -31.58 -3.05 6.89
CA LYS A 212 -31.24 -3.30 8.28
C LYS A 212 -31.39 -4.78 8.56
N THR A 213 -30.34 -5.40 9.10
CA THR A 213 -30.42 -6.77 9.58
C THR A 213 -30.46 -6.84 11.09
N THR A 214 -31.31 -7.71 11.62
CA THR A 214 -31.35 -8.12 13.02
C THR A 214 -30.57 -9.42 13.25
N GLU A 215 -30.17 -10.08 12.17
CA GLU A 215 -29.46 -11.36 12.23
C GLU A 215 -28.13 -11.21 12.95
N LYS A 216 -27.85 -12.17 13.83
CA LYS A 216 -26.59 -12.24 14.59
C LYS A 216 -25.72 -13.32 13.98
N LEU A 217 -24.42 -13.05 13.91
CA LEU A 217 -23.44 -14.06 13.50
C LEU A 217 -23.34 -15.15 14.58
N ASP A 218 -23.20 -16.40 14.15
CA ASP A 218 -22.97 -17.51 15.04
C ASP A 218 -21.57 -17.44 15.69
N ALA A 219 -21.42 -18.03 16.87
CA ALA A 219 -20.17 -18.01 17.62
C ALA A 219 -19.02 -18.69 16.87
N LYS A 220 -19.32 -19.68 16.01
CA LYS A 220 -18.30 -20.36 15.17
C LYS A 220 -17.72 -19.42 14.13
N THR A 221 -18.55 -18.63 13.45
CA THR A 221 -18.12 -17.62 12.46
C THR A 221 -17.27 -16.55 13.13
N ILE A 222 -17.68 -16.04 14.29
CA ILE A 222 -16.88 -15.02 15.04
C ILE A 222 -15.53 -15.61 15.46
N LYS A 223 -15.50 -16.84 15.97
CA LYS A 223 -14.24 -17.52 16.35
C LYS A 223 -13.31 -17.72 15.15
N SER A 224 -13.85 -18.14 14.00
CA SER A 224 -13.08 -18.30 12.76
C SER A 224 -12.49 -16.97 12.29
N ILE A 225 -13.26 -15.88 12.33
CA ILE A 225 -12.76 -14.53 12.00
C ILE A 225 -11.61 -14.15 12.93
N SER A 226 -11.78 -14.31 14.24
CA SER A 226 -10.77 -13.96 15.23
C SER A 226 -9.46 -14.77 15.04
N GLN A 227 -9.55 -16.06 14.76
CA GLN A 227 -8.39 -16.91 14.48
C GLN A 227 -7.65 -16.48 13.20
N ASN A 228 -8.38 -16.20 12.12
CA ASN A 228 -7.79 -15.73 10.87
C ASN A 228 -7.12 -14.36 11.01
N VAL A 229 -7.76 -13.45 11.73
CA VAL A 229 -7.19 -12.12 12.06
C VAL A 229 -5.90 -12.29 12.88
N GLY A 230 -5.91 -13.15 13.90
CA GLY A 230 -4.74 -13.41 14.75
C GLY A 230 -3.54 -13.97 13.97
N ALA A 231 -3.78 -14.95 13.08
CA ALA A 231 -2.72 -15.52 12.24
C ALA A 231 -2.11 -14.46 11.30
N MET A 232 -2.95 -13.62 10.67
CA MET A 232 -2.49 -12.56 9.79
C MET A 232 -1.79 -11.41 10.51
N PHE A 233 -2.08 -11.20 11.79
CA PHE A 233 -1.43 -10.20 12.62
C PHE A 233 0.07 -10.42 12.73
N PHE A 234 0.51 -11.61 13.14
CA PHE A 234 1.94 -11.91 13.28
C PHE A 234 2.69 -11.82 11.95
N HIS A 235 2.07 -12.26 10.87
CA HIS A 235 2.65 -12.14 9.53
C HIS A 235 2.82 -10.66 9.12
N LYS A 236 1.81 -9.83 9.39
CA LYS A 236 1.84 -8.40 9.04
C LYS A 236 2.83 -7.61 9.89
N LEU A 237 2.96 -7.97 11.19
CA LEU A 237 3.96 -7.40 12.09
C LEU A 237 5.37 -7.53 11.53
N GLY A 238 5.79 -8.74 11.16
CA GLY A 238 7.11 -8.98 10.59
C GLY A 238 7.38 -8.12 9.34
N GLY A 239 6.38 -8.01 8.45
CA GLY A 239 6.49 -7.18 7.25
C GLY A 239 6.65 -5.69 7.54
N ILE A 240 5.94 -5.16 8.54
CA ILE A 240 6.03 -3.74 8.93
C ILE A 240 7.39 -3.44 9.56
N PHE A 241 7.87 -4.27 10.49
CA PHE A 241 9.18 -4.06 11.08
C PHE A 241 10.31 -4.05 10.04
N VAL A 242 10.24 -4.92 9.04
CA VAL A 242 11.26 -4.97 7.98
C VAL A 242 11.19 -3.76 7.02
N ASN A 243 10.00 -3.22 6.74
CA ASN A 243 9.85 -2.24 5.65
C ASN A 243 9.57 -0.81 6.12
N SER A 244 9.27 -0.58 7.42
CA SER A 244 8.83 0.73 7.88
C SER A 244 9.76 1.38 8.91
N THR A 245 10.85 0.71 9.33
CA THR A 245 11.78 1.24 10.32
C THR A 245 12.90 2.09 9.73
N ASP A 246 13.27 1.86 8.49
CA ASP A 246 14.42 2.51 7.86
C ASP A 246 14.34 4.05 7.92
N ASN A 247 13.21 4.61 7.45
CA ASN A 247 13.06 6.07 7.41
C ASN A 247 13.00 6.70 8.81
N ILE A 248 12.53 5.97 9.82
CA ILE A 248 12.52 6.45 11.20
C ILE A 248 13.95 6.50 11.75
N ILE A 249 14.73 5.45 11.52
CA ILE A 249 16.13 5.39 11.94
C ILE A 249 16.95 6.47 11.21
N LEU A 250 16.79 6.59 9.89
CA LEU A 250 17.48 7.62 9.11
C LEU A 250 17.12 9.03 9.59
N SER A 251 15.83 9.31 9.83
CA SER A 251 15.38 10.61 10.32
C SER A 251 15.98 10.95 11.69
N LYS A 252 16.00 9.97 12.62
CA LYS A 252 16.47 10.21 13.99
C LYS A 252 17.99 10.38 14.07
N PHE A 253 18.77 9.58 13.33
CA PHE A 253 20.21 9.54 13.50
C PHE A 253 20.98 10.36 12.46
N ILE A 254 20.46 10.50 11.25
CA ILE A 254 21.15 11.22 10.16
C ILE A 254 20.47 12.57 9.90
N GLY A 255 19.15 12.60 9.78
CA GLY A 255 18.34 13.77 9.55
C GLY A 255 17.30 13.57 8.45
N ILE A 256 16.35 14.50 8.38
CA ILE A 256 15.18 14.38 7.50
C ILE A 256 15.53 14.52 6.01
N GLY A 257 16.52 15.34 5.66
CA GLY A 257 17.03 15.48 4.28
C GLY A 257 17.56 14.13 3.74
N ALA A 258 18.27 13.34 4.57
CA ALA A 258 18.74 12.02 4.17
C ALA A 258 17.59 11.06 3.86
N VAL A 259 16.47 11.16 4.59
CA VAL A 259 15.24 10.40 4.28
C VAL A 259 14.66 10.82 2.93
N GLY A 260 14.68 12.13 2.62
CA GLY A 260 14.28 12.67 1.34
C GLY A 260 15.10 12.09 0.18
N LEU A 261 16.43 12.13 0.29
CA LEU A 261 17.32 11.52 -0.71
C LEU A 261 17.06 10.03 -0.86
N TYR A 262 17.01 9.26 0.23
CA TYR A 262 16.75 7.82 0.25
C TYR A 262 15.40 7.46 -0.39
N SER A 263 14.37 8.29 -0.20
CA SER A 263 13.03 8.06 -0.76
C SER A 263 12.99 8.04 -2.29
N ASN A 264 13.93 8.71 -2.97
CA ASN A 264 14.06 8.66 -4.42
C ASN A 264 14.57 7.29 -4.89
N TYR A 265 15.52 6.72 -4.16
CA TYR A 265 16.02 5.36 -4.42
C TYR A 265 14.93 4.32 -4.13
N GLU A 266 14.18 4.46 -3.04
CA GLU A 266 13.04 3.59 -2.73
C GLU A 266 11.94 3.65 -3.80
N LEU A 267 11.69 4.82 -4.41
CA LEU A 267 10.73 4.95 -5.50
C LEU A 267 11.11 4.06 -6.69
N VAL A 268 12.37 4.08 -7.09
CA VAL A 268 12.90 3.25 -8.20
C VAL A 268 12.81 1.76 -7.84
N LEU A 269 13.29 1.38 -6.64
CA LEU A 269 13.21 -0.01 -6.16
C LEU A 269 11.78 -0.52 -6.09
N SER A 270 10.87 0.32 -5.57
CA SER A 270 9.45 -0.02 -5.49
C SER A 270 8.83 -0.22 -6.86
N ALA A 271 9.16 0.64 -7.84
CA ALA A 271 8.69 0.50 -9.22
C ALA A 271 9.16 -0.81 -9.84
N LEU A 272 10.46 -1.11 -9.75
CA LEU A 272 11.07 -2.34 -10.29
C LEU A 272 10.50 -3.59 -9.60
N SER A 273 10.46 -3.59 -8.26
CA SER A 273 9.91 -4.70 -7.47
C SER A 273 8.46 -5.00 -7.82
N LYS A 274 7.63 -3.98 -8.00
CA LYS A 274 6.22 -4.16 -8.38
C LYS A 274 6.07 -4.87 -9.72
N VAL A 275 6.90 -4.56 -10.71
CA VAL A 275 6.88 -5.23 -12.01
C VAL A 275 7.32 -6.69 -11.87
N ILE A 276 8.42 -6.95 -11.17
CA ILE A 276 8.92 -8.30 -10.93
C ILE A 276 7.91 -9.14 -10.17
N TYR A 277 7.35 -8.62 -9.07
CA TYR A 277 6.35 -9.36 -8.27
C TYR A 277 5.08 -9.69 -9.03
N GLN A 278 4.67 -8.85 -9.98
CA GLN A 278 3.52 -9.14 -10.84
C GLN A 278 3.76 -10.40 -11.71
N ILE A 279 5.00 -10.64 -12.12
CA ILE A 279 5.39 -11.86 -12.84
C ILE A 279 5.26 -13.08 -11.92
N PHE A 280 5.79 -13.01 -10.71
CA PHE A 280 5.72 -14.11 -9.73
C PHE A 280 4.28 -14.39 -9.27
N GLU A 281 3.45 -13.37 -9.05
CA GLU A 281 2.04 -13.54 -8.71
C GLU A 281 1.25 -14.34 -9.78
N ALA A 282 1.63 -14.24 -11.04
CA ALA A 282 1.00 -15.02 -12.12
C ALA A 282 1.25 -16.55 -11.96
N PHE A 283 2.38 -16.94 -11.37
CA PHE A 283 2.71 -18.34 -11.12
C PHE A 283 2.15 -18.88 -9.80
N THR A 284 1.86 -18.03 -8.83
CA THR A 284 1.43 -18.42 -7.47
C THR A 284 0.18 -19.32 -7.49
N ALA A 285 -0.81 -19.01 -8.34
CA ALA A 285 -2.02 -19.82 -8.45
C ALA A 285 -1.75 -21.23 -9.01
N SER A 286 -0.84 -21.34 -9.99
CA SER A 286 -0.42 -22.61 -10.59
C SER A 286 0.35 -23.46 -9.59
N ILE A 287 1.25 -22.84 -8.84
CA ILE A 287 2.09 -23.49 -7.81
C ILE A 287 1.22 -24.00 -6.65
N GLY A 288 0.27 -23.18 -6.17
CA GLY A 288 -0.65 -23.57 -5.11
C GLY A 288 -1.50 -24.78 -5.50
N ASN A 289 -1.96 -24.85 -6.75
CA ASN A 289 -2.73 -25.98 -7.25
C ASN A 289 -1.87 -27.26 -7.35
N MET A 290 -0.62 -27.14 -7.83
CA MET A 290 0.32 -28.26 -7.89
C MET A 290 0.70 -28.80 -6.51
N GLY A 291 0.93 -27.91 -5.53
CA GLY A 291 1.22 -28.32 -4.15
C GLY A 291 0.10 -29.11 -3.48
N ALA A 292 -1.14 -28.97 -3.95
CA ALA A 292 -2.30 -29.71 -3.47
C ALA A 292 -2.55 -31.05 -4.19
N THR A 293 -2.03 -31.22 -5.42
CA THR A 293 -2.37 -32.37 -6.29
C THR A 293 -1.18 -33.25 -6.65
N GLU A 294 0.05 -32.78 -6.49
CA GLU A 294 1.27 -33.44 -6.96
C GLU A 294 2.16 -33.96 -5.82
N ASN A 295 3.08 -34.87 -6.18
CA ASN A 295 4.01 -35.52 -5.25
C ASN A 295 5.07 -34.50 -4.72
N SER A 296 5.55 -34.71 -3.49
CA SER A 296 6.52 -33.82 -2.81
C SER A 296 7.83 -33.60 -3.60
N GLU A 297 8.25 -34.59 -4.38
CA GLU A 297 9.44 -34.49 -5.22
C GLU A 297 9.30 -33.49 -6.36
N LYS A 298 8.14 -33.44 -7.00
CA LYS A 298 7.83 -32.48 -8.07
C LYS A 298 7.71 -31.06 -7.51
N SER A 299 7.07 -30.90 -6.35
CA SER A 299 6.99 -29.62 -5.64
C SER A 299 8.38 -29.10 -5.31
N ARG A 300 9.30 -29.95 -4.85
CA ARG A 300 10.69 -29.59 -4.56
C ARG A 300 11.46 -29.14 -5.81
N LYS A 301 11.29 -29.83 -6.93
CA LYS A 301 11.94 -29.42 -8.21
C LYS A 301 11.48 -28.05 -8.65
N ILE A 302 10.18 -27.77 -8.56
CA ILE A 302 9.59 -26.47 -8.92
C ILE A 302 10.11 -25.38 -7.99
N PHE A 303 10.20 -25.64 -6.69
CA PHE A 303 10.79 -24.70 -5.73
C PHE A 303 12.22 -24.30 -6.13
N TYR A 304 13.09 -25.28 -6.48
CA TYR A 304 14.44 -24.95 -6.92
C TYR A 304 14.48 -24.16 -8.22
N VAL A 305 13.59 -24.44 -9.17
CA VAL A 305 13.48 -23.66 -10.41
C VAL A 305 13.06 -22.22 -10.11
N LEU A 306 12.09 -22.02 -9.24
CA LEU A 306 11.66 -20.68 -8.82
C LEU A 306 12.75 -19.93 -8.08
N GLN A 307 13.44 -20.58 -7.16
CA GLN A 307 14.56 -20.01 -6.43
C GLN A 307 15.72 -19.63 -7.38
N PHE A 308 16.00 -20.45 -8.39
CA PHE A 308 16.96 -20.12 -9.42
C PHE A 308 16.54 -18.90 -10.25
N LEU A 309 15.27 -18.82 -10.67
CA LEU A 309 14.73 -17.68 -11.40
C LEU A 309 14.76 -16.40 -10.54
N ASP A 310 14.40 -16.49 -9.26
CA ASP A 310 14.52 -15.38 -8.30
C ASP A 310 15.96 -14.89 -8.20
N ALA A 311 16.91 -15.80 -7.97
CA ALA A 311 18.33 -15.47 -7.86
C ALA A 311 18.86 -14.79 -9.15
N TRP A 312 18.42 -15.27 -10.31
CA TRP A 312 18.83 -14.72 -11.60
C TRP A 312 18.24 -13.34 -11.84
N ILE A 313 16.93 -13.17 -11.66
CA ILE A 313 16.23 -11.90 -11.89
C ILE A 313 16.72 -10.83 -10.91
N PHE A 314 16.75 -11.14 -9.61
CA PHE A 314 17.23 -10.18 -8.61
C PHE A 314 18.74 -9.97 -8.67
N GLY A 315 19.52 -10.97 -9.07
CA GLY A 315 20.96 -10.83 -9.28
C GLY A 315 21.29 -9.88 -10.43
N VAL A 316 20.73 -10.13 -11.62
CA VAL A 316 20.94 -9.26 -12.79
C VAL A 316 20.44 -7.84 -12.52
N SER A 317 19.22 -7.70 -11.96
CA SER A 317 18.67 -6.38 -11.65
C SER A 317 19.50 -5.63 -10.59
N SER A 318 20.10 -6.33 -9.62
CA SER A 318 20.99 -5.73 -8.63
C SER A 318 22.30 -5.22 -9.25
N ILE A 319 22.89 -5.97 -10.18
CA ILE A 319 24.08 -5.53 -10.92
C ILE A 319 23.74 -4.28 -11.76
N CYS A 320 22.63 -4.30 -12.48
CA CYS A 320 22.16 -3.15 -13.25
C CYS A 320 21.93 -1.93 -12.34
N LEU A 321 21.27 -2.12 -11.19
CA LEU A 321 21.03 -1.05 -10.21
C LEU A 321 22.34 -0.50 -9.66
N TRP A 322 23.31 -1.34 -9.32
CA TRP A 322 24.62 -0.91 -8.83
C TRP A 322 25.32 0.06 -9.80
N ILE A 323 25.21 -0.21 -11.09
CA ILE A 323 25.87 0.61 -12.14
C ILE A 323 25.03 1.83 -12.49
N LEU A 324 23.71 1.67 -12.65
CA LEU A 324 22.83 2.68 -13.25
C LEU A 324 22.10 3.56 -12.24
N PHE A 325 22.10 3.22 -10.94
CA PHE A 325 21.25 3.90 -9.97
C PHE A 325 21.60 5.39 -9.83
N ASN A 326 22.86 5.72 -9.54
CA ASN A 326 23.27 7.11 -9.44
C ASN A 326 23.12 7.88 -10.76
N PRO A 327 23.54 7.37 -11.93
CA PRO A 327 23.24 8.00 -13.21
C PRO A 327 21.74 8.25 -13.44
N PHE A 328 20.89 7.30 -13.09
CA PHE A 328 19.44 7.47 -13.22
C PHE A 328 18.90 8.58 -12.30
N ILE A 329 19.29 8.57 -11.03
CA ILE A 329 18.90 9.61 -10.06
C ILE A 329 19.38 11.00 -10.51
N GLU A 330 20.61 11.11 -10.98
CA GLU A 330 21.18 12.35 -11.48
C GLU A 330 20.37 12.94 -12.66
N VAL A 331 20.04 12.12 -13.63
CA VAL A 331 19.28 12.54 -14.83
C VAL A 331 17.84 12.93 -14.48
N PHE A 332 17.19 12.14 -13.62
CA PHE A 332 15.76 12.36 -13.30
C PHE A 332 15.53 13.42 -12.23
N PHE A 333 16.32 13.42 -11.17
CA PHE A 333 16.06 14.21 -9.96
C PHE A 333 17.14 15.25 -9.67
N GLY A 334 18.30 15.18 -10.33
CA GLY A 334 19.40 16.15 -10.19
C GLY A 334 20.56 15.66 -9.34
N LYS A 335 21.70 16.32 -9.50
CA LYS A 335 22.97 15.98 -8.81
C LYS A 335 22.88 16.07 -7.29
N ASN A 336 22.09 17.00 -6.78
CA ASN A 336 21.93 17.23 -5.33
C ASN A 336 21.18 16.07 -4.65
N MET A 337 20.54 15.18 -5.42
CA MET A 337 19.76 14.03 -4.90
C MET A 337 20.59 12.75 -4.82
N LEU A 338 21.90 12.80 -5.05
CA LEU A 338 22.76 11.64 -5.06
C LEU A 338 23.17 11.18 -3.67
N LEU A 339 23.11 9.86 -3.44
CA LEU A 339 23.71 9.19 -2.29
C LEU A 339 25.13 8.70 -2.60
N GLY A 340 25.95 8.60 -1.58
CA GLY A 340 27.30 8.04 -1.70
C GLY A 340 27.26 6.57 -2.17
N ARG A 341 28.29 6.16 -2.94
CA ARG A 341 28.36 4.79 -3.51
C ARG A 341 28.22 3.68 -2.45
N GLY A 342 28.82 3.85 -1.27
CA GLY A 342 28.69 2.87 -0.19
C GLY A 342 27.24 2.68 0.26
N THR A 343 26.48 3.76 0.42
CA THR A 343 25.06 3.73 0.76
C THR A 343 24.24 3.04 -0.34
N VAL A 344 24.53 3.37 -1.61
CA VAL A 344 23.87 2.71 -2.74
C VAL A 344 24.13 1.21 -2.74
N GLY A 345 25.37 0.76 -2.40
CA GLY A 345 25.71 -0.65 -2.27
C GLY A 345 24.87 -1.37 -1.21
N VAL A 346 24.66 -0.74 -0.05
CA VAL A 346 23.80 -1.30 1.01
C VAL A 346 22.35 -1.39 0.55
N ILE A 347 21.85 -0.36 -0.14
CA ILE A 347 20.48 -0.35 -0.69
C ILE A 347 20.28 -1.49 -1.71
N VAL A 348 21.22 -1.68 -2.61
CA VAL A 348 21.18 -2.76 -3.62
C VAL A 348 21.29 -4.12 -2.97
N ALA A 349 22.16 -4.29 -1.96
CA ALA A 349 22.28 -5.54 -1.21
C ALA A 349 20.96 -5.87 -0.47
N LYS A 350 20.35 -4.88 0.18
CA LYS A 350 19.00 -5.03 0.80
C LYS A 350 17.96 -5.47 -0.24
N TYR A 351 17.94 -4.85 -1.42
CA TYR A 351 17.03 -5.20 -2.51
C TYR A 351 17.21 -6.67 -2.94
N TYR A 352 18.45 -7.11 -3.17
CA TYR A 352 18.78 -8.49 -3.52
C TYR A 352 18.29 -9.48 -2.45
N LEU A 353 18.67 -9.26 -1.19
CA LEU A 353 18.29 -10.14 -0.07
C LEU A 353 16.78 -10.21 0.14
N THR A 354 16.07 -9.08 -0.06
CA THR A 354 14.62 -9.03 0.05
C THR A 354 13.94 -9.77 -1.10
N GLY A 355 14.51 -9.68 -2.30
CA GLY A 355 14.04 -10.40 -3.48
C GLY A 355 14.15 -11.90 -3.33
N MET A 356 15.30 -12.40 -2.85
CA MET A 356 15.57 -13.82 -2.63
C MET A 356 14.62 -14.51 -1.63
N ARG A 357 13.82 -13.78 -0.89
CA ARG A 357 12.82 -14.30 0.06
C ARG A 357 11.45 -14.55 -0.59
N LYS A 358 11.32 -14.40 -1.92
CA LYS A 358 10.04 -14.49 -2.63
C LYS A 358 9.71 -15.89 -3.18
N ALA A 359 10.70 -16.77 -3.37
CA ALA A 359 10.54 -18.14 -3.82
C ALA A 359 9.84 -19.05 -2.75
#